data_018be015ed3734107146ea107f31b769
#
_entry.id   018be015ed3734107146ea107f31b769
#
_cell.length_a   1.000
_cell.length_b   1.000
_cell.length_c   1.000
_cell.angle_alpha   90.00
_cell.angle_beta   90.00
_cell.angle_gamma   90.00
#
_symmetry.space_group_name_H-M   'P 1'
#
loop_
_entity.id
_entity.type
_entity.pdbx_description
1 polymer ?
#
loop_
_entity_poly.entity_id
_entity_poly.type
_entity_poly.pdbx_seq_one_letter_code
_entity_poly.pdbx_strand_id
1 'polypeptide(L)'
;MSTTPEPPAAVASDDHAFAAWAATVAGALLTAVRAEGLQGRELKDAGDVAAHDLLMALCAEHRPDDAVMSEESRASIDNTDRLAAHRVWIIDPLDGTREFSEPPRDDWAVHVALWQDGDLVAGAVAQPGIDTTFDTGHPPTVPPRTAERPRIAVSRTRPPAFVEGLAAELGADLVPMGSAGAKVISVVRDVTDAYVHAGGQYEWDSAAPIAVARAAGLHTSRIDGSPLVYNQEDVLLPDLVVCRPELAGPILDHIRRAGVE
;
A
#
# COMPACT_ATOMS: atom_id res chain seq x y z
N MET A 1 2.94 -25.13 14.66
CA MET A 1 2.60 -23.81 15.25
C MET A 1 3.83 -22.94 15.07
N SER A 2 3.85 -22.05 14.10
CA SER A 2 4.94 -21.06 13.98
C SER A 2 4.71 -20.06 15.12
N THR A 3 5.65 -19.94 16.04
CA THR A 3 5.58 -18.91 17.08
C THR A 3 5.86 -17.57 16.42
N THR A 4 4.97 -16.60 16.59
CA THR A 4 5.22 -15.21 16.20
C THR A 4 6.60 -14.81 16.74
N PRO A 5 7.49 -14.23 15.92
CA PRO A 5 8.79 -13.80 16.40
C PRO A 5 8.63 -12.80 17.55
N GLU A 6 9.52 -12.87 18.53
CA GLU A 6 9.53 -11.91 19.64
C GLU A 6 9.73 -10.48 19.09
N PRO A 7 8.88 -9.53 19.52
CA PRO A 7 8.97 -8.16 19.01
C PRO A 7 10.29 -7.50 19.42
N PRO A 8 10.94 -6.73 18.54
CA PRO A 8 12.05 -5.87 18.92
C PRO A 8 11.67 -4.91 20.05
N ALA A 9 12.59 -4.56 20.91
CA ALA A 9 12.32 -3.68 22.06
C ALA A 9 11.66 -2.33 21.65
N ALA A 10 12.00 -1.81 20.47
CA ALA A 10 11.46 -0.56 19.93
C ALA A 10 9.93 -0.64 19.65
N VAL A 11 9.38 -1.82 19.37
CA VAL A 11 7.94 -2.00 19.04
C VAL A 11 7.02 -1.47 20.13
N ALA A 12 7.44 -1.54 21.40
CA ALA A 12 6.63 -1.09 22.52
C ALA A 12 6.37 0.43 22.55
N SER A 13 7.26 1.25 21.97
CA SER A 13 7.21 2.72 22.10
C SER A 13 7.35 3.48 20.78
N ASP A 14 7.62 2.79 19.68
CA ASP A 14 7.83 3.38 18.35
C ASP A 14 6.84 2.81 17.36
N ASP A 15 5.98 3.67 16.81
CA ASP A 15 4.94 3.28 15.87
C ASP A 15 5.50 2.88 14.50
N HIS A 16 6.61 3.47 14.08
CA HIS A 16 7.31 3.05 12.86
C HIS A 16 7.87 1.63 13.01
N ALA A 17 8.48 1.34 14.16
CA ALA A 17 9.00 0.01 14.45
C ALA A 17 7.87 -1.03 14.56
N PHE A 18 6.73 -0.66 15.15
CA PHE A 18 5.54 -1.53 15.21
C PHE A 18 5.01 -1.83 13.81
N ALA A 19 4.79 -0.80 12.97
CA ALA A 19 4.29 -0.98 11.60
C ALA A 19 5.20 -1.90 10.79
N ALA A 20 6.51 -1.64 10.83
CA ALA A 20 7.50 -2.43 10.09
C ALA A 20 7.53 -3.89 10.55
N TRP A 21 7.55 -4.13 11.86
CA TRP A 21 7.57 -5.47 12.45
C TRP A 21 6.27 -6.22 12.15
N ALA A 22 5.11 -5.61 12.37
CA ALA A 22 3.80 -6.25 12.14
C ALA A 22 3.62 -6.65 10.67
N ALA A 23 3.94 -5.74 9.73
CA ALA A 23 3.88 -6.04 8.30
C ALA A 23 4.84 -7.17 7.90
N THR A 24 6.08 -7.17 8.44
CA THR A 24 7.08 -8.20 8.17
C THR A 24 6.65 -9.58 8.66
N VAL A 25 6.12 -9.64 9.88
CA VAL A 25 5.68 -10.92 10.49
C VAL A 25 4.46 -11.48 9.75
N ALA A 26 3.50 -10.62 9.39
CA ALA A 26 2.37 -11.03 8.56
C ALA A 26 2.81 -11.50 7.18
N GLY A 27 3.77 -10.84 6.55
CA GLY A 27 4.36 -11.25 5.29
C GLY A 27 5.05 -12.62 5.36
N ALA A 28 5.77 -12.90 6.45
CA ALA A 28 6.38 -14.20 6.68
C ALA A 28 5.32 -15.31 6.87
N LEU A 29 4.22 -15.02 7.60
CA LEU A 29 3.09 -15.93 7.74
C LEU A 29 2.46 -16.24 6.38
N LEU A 30 2.19 -15.23 5.55
CA LEU A 30 1.64 -15.40 4.21
C LEU A 30 2.54 -16.26 3.32
N THR A 31 3.85 -16.09 3.42
CA THR A 31 4.82 -16.92 2.70
C THR A 31 4.72 -18.39 3.13
N ALA A 32 4.53 -18.64 4.42
CA ALA A 32 4.32 -19.99 4.95
C ALA A 32 2.99 -20.61 4.46
N VAL A 33 1.89 -19.85 4.54
CA VAL A 33 0.58 -20.29 4.00
C VAL A 33 0.67 -20.62 2.51
N ARG A 34 1.37 -19.81 1.73
CA ARG A 34 1.58 -20.06 0.30
C ARG A 34 2.34 -21.35 0.02
N ALA A 35 3.22 -21.77 0.94
CA ALA A 35 4.01 -22.99 0.84
C ALA A 35 3.23 -24.26 1.22
N GLU A 36 2.03 -24.17 1.79
CA GLU A 36 1.19 -25.32 2.17
C GLU A 36 0.60 -26.06 0.97
N GLY A 37 0.68 -25.51 -0.23
CA GLY A 37 0.24 -26.13 -1.46
C GLY A 37 -1.25 -25.93 -1.78
N LEU A 38 -1.96 -25.07 -1.03
CA LEU A 38 -3.29 -24.60 -1.36
C LEU A 38 -3.29 -23.86 -2.70
N GLN A 39 -4.44 -23.79 -3.38
CA GLN A 39 -4.54 -23.15 -4.69
C GLN A 39 -5.82 -22.33 -4.86
N GLY A 40 -5.77 -21.36 -5.76
CA GLY A 40 -6.93 -20.58 -6.19
C GLY A 40 -7.65 -19.91 -5.03
N ARG A 41 -8.95 -20.14 -4.88
CA ARG A 41 -9.77 -19.51 -3.84
C ARG A 41 -9.38 -19.95 -2.43
N GLU A 42 -9.08 -21.22 -2.24
CA GLU A 42 -8.71 -21.73 -0.92
C GLU A 42 -7.42 -21.08 -0.39
N LEU A 43 -6.43 -20.85 -1.26
CA LEU A 43 -5.21 -20.12 -0.91
C LEU A 43 -5.49 -18.67 -0.58
N LYS A 44 -6.37 -17.98 -1.33
CA LYS A 44 -6.78 -16.62 -1.06
C LYS A 44 -7.41 -16.50 0.33
N ASP A 45 -8.49 -17.24 0.54
CA ASP A 45 -9.27 -17.21 1.78
C ASP A 45 -8.37 -17.55 3.00
N ALA A 46 -7.44 -18.50 2.85
CA ALA A 46 -6.48 -18.86 3.90
C ALA A 46 -5.47 -17.72 4.19
N GLY A 47 -4.99 -17.05 3.15
CA GLY A 47 -4.06 -15.92 3.29
C GLY A 47 -4.72 -14.72 3.98
N ASP A 48 -5.88 -14.30 3.47
CA ASP A 48 -6.65 -13.16 3.99
C ASP A 48 -6.96 -13.36 5.49
N VAL A 49 -7.52 -14.52 5.86
CA VAL A 49 -7.86 -14.84 7.26
C VAL A 49 -6.62 -14.89 8.15
N ALA A 50 -5.56 -15.59 7.72
CA ALA A 50 -4.38 -15.77 8.55
C ALA A 50 -3.67 -14.44 8.84
N ALA A 51 -3.50 -13.59 7.82
CA ALA A 51 -2.85 -12.30 7.98
C ALA A 51 -3.72 -11.32 8.79
N HIS A 52 -5.04 -11.31 8.55
CA HIS A 52 -5.98 -10.49 9.32
C HIS A 52 -5.95 -10.83 10.80
N ASP A 53 -6.15 -12.12 11.14
CA ASP A 53 -6.20 -12.56 12.54
C ASP A 53 -4.91 -12.21 13.29
N LEU A 54 -3.75 -12.42 12.64
CA LEU A 54 -2.47 -12.05 13.22
C LEU A 54 -2.37 -10.55 13.47
N LEU A 55 -2.64 -9.72 12.46
CA LEU A 55 -2.51 -8.26 12.59
C LEU A 55 -3.47 -7.68 13.62
N MET A 56 -4.71 -8.20 13.71
CA MET A 56 -5.65 -7.80 14.75
C MET A 56 -5.15 -8.17 16.15
N ALA A 57 -4.57 -9.36 16.33
CA ALA A 57 -3.99 -9.77 17.60
C ALA A 57 -2.82 -8.89 18.00
N LEU A 58 -1.92 -8.55 17.05
CA LEU A 58 -0.78 -7.67 17.31
C LEU A 58 -1.21 -6.25 17.68
N CYS A 59 -2.23 -5.69 17.00
CA CYS A 59 -2.79 -4.40 17.38
C CYS A 59 -3.40 -4.44 18.80
N ALA A 60 -4.20 -5.45 19.11
CA ALA A 60 -4.81 -5.60 20.42
C ALA A 60 -3.77 -5.74 21.56
N GLU A 61 -2.65 -6.41 21.29
CA GLU A 61 -1.59 -6.61 22.29
C GLU A 61 -0.70 -5.37 22.49
N HIS A 62 -0.30 -4.72 21.39
CA HIS A 62 0.72 -3.67 21.43
C HIS A 62 0.16 -2.25 21.30
N ARG A 63 -1.09 -2.08 20.85
CA ARG A 63 -1.78 -0.80 20.63
C ARG A 63 -3.24 -0.85 21.10
N PRO A 64 -3.48 -1.31 22.36
CA PRO A 64 -4.84 -1.60 22.85
C PRO A 64 -5.77 -0.37 22.92
N ASP A 65 -5.20 0.83 22.94
CA ASP A 65 -5.95 2.08 23.04
C ASP A 65 -6.23 2.71 21.66
N ASP A 66 -5.67 2.16 20.60
CA ASP A 66 -5.83 2.69 19.23
C ASP A 66 -7.02 2.01 18.51
N ALA A 67 -7.72 2.75 17.67
CA ALA A 67 -8.71 2.17 16.76
C ALA A 67 -8.02 1.45 15.59
N VAL A 68 -8.73 0.49 14.99
CA VAL A 68 -8.24 -0.26 13.82
C VAL A 68 -9.30 -0.26 12.73
N MET A 69 -8.88 -0.05 11.50
CA MET A 69 -9.66 -0.25 10.28
C MET A 69 -8.92 -1.25 9.39
N SER A 70 -9.54 -2.39 9.09
CA SER A 70 -8.95 -3.45 8.27
C SER A 70 -9.90 -3.86 7.16
N GLU A 71 -9.39 -4.14 5.97
CA GLU A 71 -10.14 -4.61 4.80
C GLU A 71 -11.05 -5.80 5.15
N GLU A 72 -10.54 -6.78 5.89
CA GLU A 72 -11.22 -8.03 6.21
C GLU A 72 -12.22 -7.90 7.38
N SER A 73 -12.39 -6.71 7.95
CA SER A 73 -13.29 -6.48 9.09
C SER A 73 -14.38 -5.46 8.79
N ARG A 74 -15.54 -5.94 8.33
CA ARG A 74 -16.74 -5.09 8.18
C ARG A 74 -17.07 -4.32 9.46
N ALA A 75 -16.94 -4.98 10.62
CA ALA A 75 -17.21 -4.33 11.89
C ALA A 75 -16.28 -3.13 12.16
N SER A 76 -15.00 -3.21 11.75
CA SER A 76 -14.07 -2.10 11.89
C SER A 76 -14.31 -0.98 10.87
N ILE A 77 -14.75 -1.33 9.67
CA ILE A 77 -15.07 -0.36 8.60
C ILE A 77 -16.34 0.41 8.97
N ASP A 78 -17.40 -0.31 9.37
CA ASP A 78 -18.70 0.27 9.70
C ASP A 78 -18.69 0.98 11.08
N ASN A 79 -17.65 0.79 11.89
CA ASN A 79 -17.50 1.44 13.18
C ASN A 79 -17.11 2.92 13.01
N THR A 80 -18.11 3.80 13.15
CA THR A 80 -17.91 5.26 13.09
C THR A 80 -17.19 5.83 14.32
N ASP A 81 -17.02 5.06 15.42
CA ASP A 81 -16.27 5.51 16.59
C ASP A 81 -14.80 5.80 16.24
N ARG A 82 -14.25 5.12 15.22
CA ARG A 82 -12.90 5.42 14.69
C ARG A 82 -12.75 6.87 14.19
N LEU A 83 -13.84 7.50 13.75
CA LEU A 83 -13.82 8.89 13.26
C LEU A 83 -13.60 9.90 14.40
N ALA A 84 -13.91 9.52 15.64
CA ALA A 84 -13.64 10.29 16.85
C ALA A 84 -12.31 9.91 17.50
N ALA A 85 -11.64 8.87 17.03
CA ALA A 85 -10.36 8.43 17.58
C ALA A 85 -9.22 9.34 17.08
N HIS A 86 -8.27 9.63 17.96
CA HIS A 86 -7.05 10.35 17.60
C HIS A 86 -6.08 9.52 16.77
N ARG A 87 -6.15 8.18 16.92
CA ARG A 87 -5.21 7.22 16.32
C ARG A 87 -5.97 6.06 15.72
N VAL A 88 -5.70 5.77 14.45
CA VAL A 88 -6.34 4.67 13.70
C VAL A 88 -5.30 3.92 12.89
N TRP A 89 -5.16 2.63 13.15
CA TRP A 89 -4.37 1.75 12.29
C TRP A 89 -5.20 1.34 11.08
N ILE A 90 -4.71 1.67 9.90
CA ILE A 90 -5.33 1.35 8.60
C ILE A 90 -4.53 0.19 7.99
N ILE A 91 -5.18 -0.95 7.80
CA ILE A 91 -4.53 -2.22 7.51
C ILE A 91 -5.14 -2.88 6.27
N ASP A 92 -4.28 -3.28 5.34
CA ASP A 92 -4.58 -4.26 4.31
C ASP A 92 -3.75 -5.52 4.59
N PRO A 93 -4.39 -6.61 5.05
CA PRO A 93 -3.68 -7.84 5.42
C PRO A 93 -3.02 -8.53 4.23
N LEU A 94 -3.59 -8.39 3.02
CA LEU A 94 -3.07 -9.00 1.81
C LEU A 94 -3.46 -8.23 0.54
N ASP A 95 -2.81 -7.09 0.29
CA ASP A 95 -2.95 -6.38 -0.99
C ASP A 95 -2.40 -7.22 -2.15
N GLY A 96 -3.23 -7.43 -3.15
CA GLY A 96 -2.92 -8.31 -4.26
C GLY A 96 -3.21 -9.78 -3.97
N THR A 97 -4.34 -10.09 -3.32
CA THR A 97 -4.81 -11.47 -3.06
C THR A 97 -4.80 -12.35 -4.32
N ARG A 98 -5.05 -11.74 -5.49
CA ARG A 98 -4.96 -12.45 -6.78
C ARG A 98 -3.52 -12.86 -7.08
N GLU A 99 -2.58 -11.94 -6.99
CA GLU A 99 -1.15 -12.15 -7.25
C GLU A 99 -0.57 -13.14 -6.25
N PHE A 100 -0.98 -13.05 -4.99
CA PHE A 100 -0.64 -14.02 -3.96
C PHE A 100 -1.04 -15.45 -4.35
N SER A 101 -2.21 -15.62 -4.97
CA SER A 101 -2.72 -16.95 -5.39
C SER A 101 -2.14 -17.47 -6.72
N GLU A 102 -1.29 -16.70 -7.39
CA GLU A 102 -0.68 -17.01 -8.68
C GLU A 102 0.87 -17.17 -8.58
N PRO A 103 1.42 -18.20 -7.86
CA PRO A 103 2.86 -18.41 -7.85
C PRO A 103 3.43 -18.58 -9.26
N PRO A 104 4.61 -18.03 -9.59
CA PRO A 104 5.62 -17.44 -8.70
C PRO A 104 5.53 -15.92 -8.54
N ARG A 105 4.37 -15.30 -8.76
CA ARG A 105 4.24 -13.84 -8.65
C ARG A 105 4.70 -13.32 -7.29
N ASP A 106 5.32 -12.14 -7.30
CA ASP A 106 5.93 -11.45 -6.16
C ASP A 106 5.34 -10.05 -5.89
N ASP A 107 4.39 -9.61 -6.75
CA ASP A 107 3.74 -8.31 -6.70
C ASP A 107 2.46 -8.33 -5.82
N TRP A 108 2.63 -8.68 -4.56
CA TRP A 108 1.64 -8.64 -3.48
C TRP A 108 2.29 -8.12 -2.20
N ALA A 109 1.52 -7.59 -1.27
CA ALA A 109 2.06 -6.90 -0.11
C ALA A 109 1.17 -7.03 1.14
N VAL A 110 1.71 -6.61 2.30
CA VAL A 110 0.98 -6.34 3.54
C VAL A 110 1.14 -4.87 3.86
N HIS A 111 0.04 -4.19 4.19
CA HIS A 111 0.04 -2.77 4.53
C HIS A 111 -0.34 -2.56 5.99
N VAL A 112 0.47 -1.79 6.70
CA VAL A 112 0.19 -1.33 8.07
C VAL A 112 0.49 0.15 8.16
N ALA A 113 -0.51 1.00 8.37
CA ALA A 113 -0.34 2.44 8.50
C ALA A 113 -1.00 2.96 9.77
N LEU A 114 -0.43 3.99 10.37
CA LEU A 114 -1.04 4.78 11.44
C LEU A 114 -1.46 6.14 10.91
N TRP A 115 -2.76 6.39 10.95
CA TRP A 115 -3.34 7.71 10.85
C TRP A 115 -3.45 8.31 12.24
N GLN A 116 -3.03 9.56 12.40
CA GLN A 116 -3.15 10.30 13.65
C GLN A 116 -3.50 11.75 13.38
N ASP A 117 -4.62 12.23 13.96
CA ASP A 117 -5.05 13.63 13.95
C ASP A 117 -5.04 14.29 12.55
N GLY A 118 -5.37 13.56 11.50
CA GLY A 118 -5.51 14.09 10.14
C GLY A 118 -4.39 13.70 9.18
N ASP A 119 -3.32 13.05 9.65
CA ASP A 119 -2.20 12.67 8.78
C ASP A 119 -1.75 11.21 8.98
N LEU A 120 -1.04 10.67 7.99
CA LEU A 120 -0.35 9.38 8.10
C LEU A 120 1.02 9.61 8.75
N VAL A 121 1.18 9.15 9.99
CA VAL A 121 2.39 9.41 10.80
C VAL A 121 3.38 8.25 10.79
N ALA A 122 2.90 7.02 10.58
CA ALA A 122 3.76 5.85 10.40
C ALA A 122 3.17 4.94 9.33
N GLY A 123 4.00 4.13 8.69
CA GLY A 123 3.54 3.16 7.71
C GLY A 123 4.63 2.20 7.29
N ALA A 124 4.22 0.98 6.96
CA ALA A 124 5.08 -0.05 6.42
C ALA A 124 4.37 -0.88 5.35
N VAL A 125 5.11 -1.22 4.31
CA VAL A 125 4.69 -2.13 3.23
C VAL A 125 5.68 -3.27 3.18
N ALA A 126 5.26 -4.46 3.58
CA ALA A 126 6.05 -5.66 3.37
C ALA A 126 5.74 -6.25 1.99
N GLN A 127 6.77 -6.53 1.21
CA GLN A 127 6.72 -7.30 -0.04
C GLN A 127 7.47 -8.62 0.13
N PRO A 128 6.84 -9.67 0.66
CA PRO A 128 7.53 -10.91 0.96
C PRO A 128 8.12 -11.61 -0.28
N GLY A 129 7.50 -11.39 -1.44
CA GLY A 129 8.00 -11.95 -2.70
C GLY A 129 9.42 -11.47 -3.08
N ILE A 130 9.88 -10.37 -2.50
CA ILE A 130 11.24 -9.80 -2.65
C ILE A 130 11.98 -9.68 -1.33
N ASP A 131 11.47 -10.33 -0.27
CA ASP A 131 12.05 -10.37 1.08
C ASP A 131 12.41 -8.99 1.64
N THR A 132 11.50 -8.01 1.48
CA THR A 132 11.77 -6.62 1.89
C THR A 132 10.55 -5.97 2.49
N THR A 133 10.75 -5.21 3.58
CA THR A 133 9.77 -4.30 4.16
C THR A 133 10.26 -2.86 4.01
N PHE A 134 9.43 -2.00 3.47
CA PHE A 134 9.67 -0.57 3.32
C PHE A 134 8.87 0.16 4.38
N ASP A 135 9.50 1.06 5.15
CA ASP A 135 8.87 1.72 6.27
C ASP A 135 9.26 3.20 6.39
N THR A 136 8.47 3.92 7.17
CA THR A 136 8.66 5.36 7.43
C THR A 136 9.70 5.66 8.50
N GLY A 137 10.09 4.67 9.32
CA GLY A 137 11.14 4.83 10.33
C GLY A 137 12.53 4.81 9.71
N HIS A 138 12.66 4.09 8.59
CA HIS A 138 13.87 4.02 7.77
C HIS A 138 13.51 4.34 6.32
N PRO A 139 13.17 5.61 6.01
CA PRO A 139 12.67 5.97 4.69
C PRO A 139 13.64 5.56 3.59
N PRO A 140 13.16 4.85 2.56
CA PRO A 140 14.02 4.47 1.45
C PRO A 140 14.49 5.72 0.68
N THR A 141 15.73 5.69 0.22
CA THR A 141 16.25 6.72 -0.69
C THR A 141 15.90 6.34 -2.12
N VAL A 142 15.12 7.17 -2.79
CA VAL A 142 14.83 7.00 -4.21
C VAL A 142 16.03 7.49 -5.02
N PRO A 143 16.73 6.60 -5.77
CA PRO A 143 17.89 7.02 -6.55
C PRO A 143 17.48 7.94 -7.72
N PRO A 144 18.38 8.77 -8.24
CA PRO A 144 18.13 9.52 -9.47
C PRO A 144 17.71 8.59 -10.60
N ARG A 145 16.73 9.01 -11.39
CA ARG A 145 16.27 8.22 -12.55
C ARG A 145 17.40 8.02 -13.57
N THR A 146 17.64 6.77 -13.90
CA THR A 146 18.65 6.38 -14.89
C THR A 146 18.05 5.98 -16.23
N ALA A 147 16.76 5.62 -16.26
CA ALA A 147 16.07 5.25 -17.50
C ALA A 147 15.91 6.47 -18.43
N GLU A 148 16.14 6.26 -19.71
CA GLU A 148 15.98 7.29 -20.74
C GLU A 148 14.50 7.70 -20.86
N ARG A 149 13.59 6.72 -20.84
CA ARG A 149 12.14 6.94 -20.90
C ARG A 149 11.52 6.75 -19.51
N PRO A 150 10.53 7.58 -19.14
CA PRO A 150 9.76 7.31 -17.92
C PRO A 150 9.03 5.96 -17.99
N ARG A 151 8.88 5.32 -16.82
CA ARG A 151 8.16 4.05 -16.69
C ARG A 151 6.96 4.28 -15.77
N ILE A 152 5.75 3.92 -16.23
CA ILE A 152 4.51 4.13 -15.48
C ILE A 152 3.96 2.76 -15.09
N ALA A 153 3.87 2.50 -13.77
CA ALA A 153 3.18 1.34 -13.25
C ALA A 153 1.67 1.44 -13.54
N VAL A 154 1.09 0.36 -14.03
CA VAL A 154 -0.34 0.27 -14.34
C VAL A 154 -0.93 -1.03 -13.83
N SER A 155 -2.24 -1.03 -13.60
CA SER A 155 -2.95 -2.28 -13.31
C SER A 155 -2.83 -3.24 -14.49
N ARG A 156 -2.35 -4.46 -14.25
CA ARG A 156 -2.26 -5.49 -15.30
C ARG A 156 -3.61 -5.94 -15.85
N THR A 157 -4.68 -5.71 -15.09
CA THR A 157 -6.02 -6.20 -15.43
C THR A 157 -7.01 -5.10 -15.79
N ARG A 158 -6.82 -3.89 -15.23
CA ARG A 158 -7.74 -2.75 -15.38
C ARG A 158 -6.93 -1.45 -15.44
N PRO A 159 -6.06 -1.25 -16.45
CA PRO A 159 -5.37 0.03 -16.62
C PRO A 159 -6.40 1.13 -16.90
N PRO A 160 -6.28 2.32 -16.30
CA PRO A 160 -7.15 3.45 -16.64
C PRO A 160 -7.01 3.82 -18.12
N ALA A 161 -8.13 4.13 -18.79
CA ALA A 161 -8.12 4.38 -20.24
C ALA A 161 -7.22 5.55 -20.68
N PHE A 162 -7.08 6.59 -19.83
CA PHE A 162 -6.25 7.76 -20.16
C PHE A 162 -4.73 7.50 -20.06
N VAL A 163 -4.31 6.41 -19.40
CA VAL A 163 -2.88 6.14 -19.15
C VAL A 163 -2.11 5.87 -20.45
N GLU A 164 -2.76 5.30 -21.48
CA GLU A 164 -2.13 5.13 -22.79
C GLU A 164 -1.80 6.48 -23.44
N GLY A 165 -2.71 7.44 -23.36
CA GLY A 165 -2.48 8.82 -23.81
C GLY A 165 -1.38 9.52 -23.03
N LEU A 166 -1.38 9.35 -21.70
CA LEU A 166 -0.33 9.85 -20.83
C LEU A 166 1.05 9.28 -21.21
N ALA A 167 1.12 7.97 -21.40
CA ALA A 167 2.37 7.31 -21.80
C ALA A 167 2.87 7.81 -23.16
N ALA A 168 1.97 7.97 -24.14
CA ALA A 168 2.33 8.51 -25.45
C ALA A 168 2.86 9.96 -25.36
N GLU A 169 2.22 10.82 -24.55
CA GLU A 169 2.65 12.21 -24.38
C GLU A 169 4.01 12.33 -23.68
N LEU A 170 4.24 11.53 -22.62
CA LEU A 170 5.50 11.54 -21.89
C LEU A 170 6.62 10.73 -22.56
N GLY A 171 6.32 10.01 -23.64
CA GLY A 171 7.23 9.02 -24.22
C GLY A 171 7.56 7.90 -23.23
N ALA A 172 6.62 7.53 -22.35
CA ALA A 172 6.82 6.58 -21.28
C ALA A 172 6.52 5.14 -21.69
N ASP A 173 7.09 4.19 -20.96
CA ASP A 173 6.77 2.77 -21.06
C ASP A 173 5.78 2.37 -19.97
N LEU A 174 4.76 1.57 -20.30
CA LEU A 174 3.81 1.04 -19.33
C LEU A 174 4.34 -0.27 -18.74
N VAL A 175 4.30 -0.39 -17.40
CA VAL A 175 4.76 -1.56 -16.66
C VAL A 175 3.55 -2.18 -15.91
N PRO A 176 2.95 -3.26 -16.45
CA PRO A 176 1.81 -3.91 -15.83
C PRO A 176 2.20 -4.65 -14.55
N MET A 177 1.51 -4.35 -13.43
CA MET A 177 1.72 -4.96 -12.12
C MET A 177 0.37 -5.24 -11.43
N GLY A 178 0.38 -6.19 -10.49
CA GLY A 178 -0.70 -6.39 -9.52
C GLY A 178 -0.56 -5.45 -8.33
N SER A 179 -1.32 -5.66 -7.26
CA SER A 179 -1.23 -4.96 -5.97
C SER A 179 -1.12 -3.42 -6.09
N ALA A 180 -1.80 -2.67 -5.27
CA ALA A 180 -1.66 -1.21 -5.22
C ALA A 180 -0.33 -0.82 -4.55
N GLY A 181 -0.01 -1.48 -3.44
CA GLY A 181 1.25 -1.28 -2.74
C GLY A 181 2.46 -1.61 -3.57
N ALA A 182 2.45 -2.75 -4.28
CA ALA A 182 3.56 -3.13 -5.16
C ALA A 182 3.81 -2.07 -6.24
N LYS A 183 2.75 -1.45 -6.82
CA LYS A 183 2.90 -0.35 -7.80
C LYS A 183 3.50 0.91 -7.18
N VAL A 184 3.04 1.33 -5.99
CA VAL A 184 3.63 2.48 -5.29
C VAL A 184 5.10 2.20 -4.94
N ILE A 185 5.37 1.03 -4.36
CA ILE A 185 6.73 0.65 -3.97
C ILE A 185 7.65 0.47 -5.18
N SER A 186 7.12 0.14 -6.36
CA SER A 186 7.93 0.09 -7.59
C SER A 186 8.53 1.47 -7.93
N VAL A 187 7.82 2.56 -7.62
CA VAL A 187 8.34 3.94 -7.78
C VAL A 187 9.44 4.22 -6.75
N VAL A 188 9.21 3.81 -5.49
CA VAL A 188 10.20 3.93 -4.41
C VAL A 188 11.51 3.21 -4.76
N ARG A 189 11.42 2.05 -5.42
CA ARG A 189 12.55 1.19 -5.80
C ARG A 189 13.24 1.56 -7.11
N ASP A 190 12.83 2.61 -7.80
CA ASP A 190 13.30 2.93 -9.16
C ASP A 190 13.04 1.82 -10.21
N VAL A 191 12.01 1.00 -9.99
CA VAL A 191 11.52 0.05 -11.00
C VAL A 191 10.60 0.77 -11.99
N THR A 192 9.79 1.69 -11.47
CA THR A 192 8.98 2.62 -12.24
C THR A 192 9.22 4.06 -11.77
N ASP A 193 8.68 5.04 -12.48
CA ASP A 193 8.86 6.47 -12.19
C ASP A 193 7.55 7.14 -11.76
N ALA A 194 6.42 6.49 -12.05
CA ALA A 194 5.09 6.93 -11.66
C ALA A 194 4.12 5.75 -11.52
N TYR A 195 3.10 5.92 -10.68
CA TYR A 195 1.88 5.13 -10.64
C TYR A 195 0.70 6.08 -10.63
N VAL A 196 -0.24 5.86 -11.56
CA VAL A 196 -1.49 6.63 -11.64
C VAL A 196 -2.66 5.66 -11.62
N HIS A 197 -3.61 5.91 -10.73
CA HIS A 197 -4.81 5.12 -10.60
C HIS A 197 -6.06 6.00 -10.67
N ALA A 198 -7.10 5.50 -11.35
CA ALA A 198 -8.46 6.01 -11.29
C ALA A 198 -9.43 4.83 -11.48
N GLY A 199 -10.37 4.67 -10.58
CA GLY A 199 -11.40 3.65 -10.70
C GLY A 199 -11.54 2.68 -9.52
N GLY A 200 -11.68 3.20 -8.32
CA GLY A 200 -12.10 2.42 -7.16
C GLY A 200 -10.97 1.68 -6.45
N GLN A 201 -10.39 2.35 -5.49
CA GLN A 201 -9.57 1.80 -4.41
C GLN A 201 -10.18 2.23 -3.09
N TYR A 202 -9.76 1.57 -2.03
CA TYR A 202 -10.11 1.93 -0.66
C TYR A 202 -8.89 2.52 0.06
N GLU A 203 -9.13 3.11 1.21
CA GLU A 203 -8.06 3.75 2.00
C GLU A 203 -6.93 2.77 2.35
N TRP A 204 -7.24 1.52 2.68
CA TRP A 204 -6.24 0.50 3.04
C TRP A 204 -5.33 0.07 1.87
N ASP A 205 -5.83 0.15 0.62
CA ASP A 205 -5.00 -0.12 -0.57
C ASP A 205 -3.79 0.82 -0.67
N SER A 206 -3.88 2.02 -0.08
CA SER A 206 -2.89 3.08 -0.30
C SER A 206 -2.30 3.74 0.95
N ALA A 207 -2.92 3.65 2.13
CA ALA A 207 -2.46 4.39 3.31
C ALA A 207 -0.98 4.12 3.64
N ALA A 208 -0.58 2.87 3.80
CA ALA A 208 0.81 2.53 4.08
C ALA A 208 1.75 2.84 2.92
N PRO A 209 1.43 2.47 1.65
CA PRO A 209 2.24 2.84 0.51
C PRO A 209 2.46 4.35 0.36
N ILE A 210 1.42 5.16 0.59
CA ILE A 210 1.51 6.64 0.52
C ILE A 210 2.37 7.20 1.66
N ALA A 211 2.23 6.68 2.89
CA ALA A 211 3.11 7.07 3.98
C ALA A 211 4.59 6.84 3.63
N VAL A 212 4.92 5.66 3.10
CA VAL A 212 6.29 5.32 2.68
C VAL A 212 6.75 6.20 1.51
N ALA A 213 5.90 6.42 0.50
CA ALA A 213 6.23 7.25 -0.67
C ALA A 213 6.50 8.72 -0.27
N ARG A 214 5.68 9.29 0.63
CA ARG A 214 5.91 10.65 1.19
C ARG A 214 7.22 10.73 1.96
N ALA A 215 7.50 9.75 2.82
CA ALA A 215 8.75 9.67 3.56
C ALA A 215 9.97 9.54 2.64
N ALA A 216 9.82 8.90 1.48
CA ALA A 216 10.85 8.79 0.44
C ALA A 216 10.99 10.04 -0.44
N GLY A 217 10.18 11.08 -0.23
CA GLY A 217 10.23 12.35 -0.99
C GLY A 217 9.55 12.31 -2.36
N LEU A 218 8.70 11.33 -2.61
CA LEU A 218 7.89 11.27 -3.84
C LEU A 218 6.69 12.24 -3.77
N HIS A 219 6.20 12.65 -4.93
CA HIS A 219 4.92 13.35 -5.03
C HIS A 219 3.75 12.36 -4.85
N THR A 220 2.75 12.77 -4.03
CA THR A 220 1.52 12.02 -3.81
C THR A 220 0.33 12.98 -3.80
N SER A 221 -0.69 12.69 -4.60
CA SER A 221 -1.94 13.49 -4.65
C SER A 221 -3.09 12.67 -5.19
N ARG A 222 -4.29 13.25 -5.17
CA ARG A 222 -5.40 12.85 -6.03
C ARG A 222 -5.06 13.19 -7.49
N ILE A 223 -5.85 12.70 -8.45
CA ILE A 223 -5.66 13.01 -9.88
C ILE A 223 -5.94 14.49 -10.23
N ASP A 224 -6.70 15.19 -9.40
CA ASP A 224 -6.93 16.64 -9.52
C ASP A 224 -5.81 17.48 -8.87
N GLY A 225 -4.85 16.84 -8.23
CA GLY A 225 -3.75 17.47 -7.50
C GLY A 225 -4.06 17.80 -6.03
N SER A 226 -5.28 17.54 -5.54
CA SER A 226 -5.63 17.72 -4.13
C SER A 226 -4.93 16.69 -3.23
N PRO A 227 -4.80 16.97 -1.92
CA PRO A 227 -4.22 16.02 -0.98
C PRO A 227 -5.04 14.73 -0.87
N LEU A 228 -4.35 13.61 -0.67
CA LEU A 228 -4.95 12.36 -0.22
C LEU A 228 -5.28 12.47 1.27
N VAL A 229 -6.53 12.21 1.63
CA VAL A 229 -7.03 12.21 3.02
C VAL A 229 -7.51 10.81 3.40
N TYR A 230 -7.33 10.45 4.67
CA TYR A 230 -7.59 9.13 5.20
C TYR A 230 -8.45 9.18 6.45
N ASN A 231 -8.97 8.02 6.88
CA ASN A 231 -9.91 7.86 7.97
C ASN A 231 -11.22 8.61 7.75
N GLN A 232 -11.76 8.53 6.54
CA GLN A 232 -13.02 9.16 6.17
C GLN A 232 -14.21 8.22 6.48
N GLU A 233 -15.42 8.77 6.58
CA GLU A 233 -16.64 7.97 6.73
C GLU A 233 -16.84 7.06 5.52
N ASP A 234 -16.73 7.62 4.31
CA ASP A 234 -16.62 6.82 3.08
C ASP A 234 -15.15 6.45 2.87
N VAL A 235 -14.85 5.19 3.06
CA VAL A 235 -13.50 4.64 2.92
C VAL A 235 -13.04 4.47 1.48
N LEU A 236 -13.88 4.86 0.50
CA LEU A 236 -13.51 4.83 -0.92
C LEU A 236 -12.50 5.95 -1.23
N LEU A 237 -11.36 5.58 -1.76
CA LEU A 237 -10.35 6.49 -2.27
C LEU A 237 -10.11 6.16 -3.75
N PRO A 238 -10.91 6.75 -4.66
CA PRO A 238 -11.05 6.22 -6.02
C PRO A 238 -9.86 6.46 -6.94
N ASP A 239 -8.94 7.35 -6.57
CA ASP A 239 -7.84 7.73 -7.45
C ASP A 239 -6.61 8.20 -6.68
N LEU A 240 -5.45 8.10 -7.32
CA LEU A 240 -4.20 8.64 -6.81
C LEU A 240 -3.14 8.83 -7.90
N VAL A 241 -2.19 9.71 -7.63
CA VAL A 241 -0.94 9.89 -8.35
C VAL A 241 0.21 9.74 -7.37
N VAL A 242 1.13 8.83 -7.67
CA VAL A 242 2.44 8.71 -7.01
C VAL A 242 3.51 8.80 -8.07
N CYS A 243 4.43 9.73 -7.95
CA CYS A 243 5.49 9.85 -8.96
C CYS A 243 6.72 10.58 -8.42
N ARG A 244 7.79 10.53 -9.17
CA ARG A 244 8.93 11.41 -8.98
C ARG A 244 8.47 12.86 -9.07
N PRO A 245 8.98 13.78 -8.22
CA PRO A 245 8.51 15.17 -8.17
C PRO A 245 8.52 15.89 -9.51
N GLU A 246 9.52 15.62 -10.35
CA GLU A 246 9.66 16.25 -11.67
C GLU A 246 8.59 15.81 -12.70
N LEU A 247 7.91 14.69 -12.45
CA LEU A 247 6.83 14.18 -13.32
C LEU A 247 5.44 14.65 -12.89
N ALA A 248 5.29 15.21 -11.68
CA ALA A 248 3.98 15.58 -11.14
C ALA A 248 3.24 16.60 -12.01
N GLY A 249 3.89 17.68 -12.37
CA GLY A 249 3.30 18.71 -13.25
C GLY A 249 2.82 18.14 -14.59
N PRO A 250 3.69 17.51 -15.38
CA PRO A 250 3.30 16.89 -16.65
C PRO A 250 2.15 15.89 -16.54
N ILE A 251 2.14 15.03 -15.50
CA ILE A 251 1.08 14.03 -15.27
C ILE A 251 -0.25 14.72 -14.98
N LEU A 252 -0.29 15.63 -13.99
CA LEU A 252 -1.51 16.33 -13.59
C LEU A 252 -2.07 17.21 -14.72
N ASP A 253 -1.20 17.85 -15.52
CA ASP A 253 -1.62 18.63 -16.67
C ASP A 253 -2.25 17.75 -17.78
N HIS A 254 -1.72 16.56 -18.01
CA HIS A 254 -2.32 15.61 -18.94
C HIS A 254 -3.71 15.16 -18.46
N ILE A 255 -3.82 14.74 -17.20
CA ILE A 255 -5.09 14.26 -16.60
C ILE A 255 -6.17 15.34 -16.71
N ARG A 256 -5.83 16.58 -16.38
CA ARG A 256 -6.75 17.73 -16.49
C ARG A 256 -7.23 17.95 -17.92
N ARG A 257 -6.34 17.88 -18.92
CA ARG A 257 -6.71 18.03 -20.34
C ARG A 257 -7.54 16.86 -20.85
N ALA A 258 -7.32 15.66 -20.33
CA ALA A 258 -8.09 14.47 -20.68
C ALA A 258 -9.49 14.47 -20.07
N GLY A 259 -9.80 15.40 -19.17
CA GLY A 259 -11.13 15.49 -18.51
C GLY A 259 -11.45 14.27 -17.64
N VAL A 260 -10.44 13.71 -16.99
CA VAL A 260 -10.60 12.59 -16.05
C VAL A 260 -11.03 13.18 -14.71
N GLU A 261 -12.21 12.75 -14.21
CA GLU A 261 -12.79 13.14 -12.93
C GLU A 261 -12.80 11.97 -11.96
#